data_b5ab99f0285dcaf1757c8dc319e993c2
#
_entry.id   b5ab99f0285dcaf1757c8dc319e993c2
#
_cell.length_a   1.000
_cell.length_b   1.000
_cell.length_c   1.000
_cell.angle_alpha   90.00
_cell.angle_beta   90.00
_cell.angle_gamma   90.00
#
_symmetry.space_group_name_H-M   'P 1'
#
loop_
_entity.id
_entity.type
_entity.pdbx_description
1 polymer ?
#
loop_
_entity_poly.entity_id
_entity_poly.type
_entity_poly.pdbx_seq_one_letter_code
_entity_poly.pdbx_strand_id
1 'polypeptide(L)'
;MSVDYEGADYSTVKMLSEDGDDRDFRATNNYISGNFRSAYTLRAGAEVRPIPGFALRAGYTKYGNPEKTLGYESEYISGGLGFSSSAGIFLDVAFQQRLKDTEYFSLYQDYTNHTAPVGSYETSGWKLLLTLGFRF
;
A
#
# COMPACT_ATOMS: atom_id res chain seq x y z
N MET A 1 15.73 -12.29 6.51
CA MET A 1 14.26 -12.33 6.55
C MET A 1 13.79 -11.13 7.37
N SER A 2 12.82 -10.38 6.87
CA SER A 2 12.23 -9.22 7.54
C SER A 2 10.72 -9.28 7.43
N VAL A 3 10.04 -8.82 8.47
CA VAL A 3 8.59 -8.60 8.47
C VAL A 3 8.36 -7.24 9.10
N ASP A 4 7.55 -6.43 8.45
CA ASP A 4 7.14 -5.12 8.91
C ASP A 4 5.61 -5.05 8.93
N TYR A 5 5.06 -4.59 10.03
CA TYR A 5 3.64 -4.38 10.22
C TYR A 5 3.39 -2.97 10.73
N GLU A 6 2.59 -2.22 10.00
CA GLU A 6 2.16 -0.88 10.34
C GLU A 6 0.63 -0.86 10.39
N GLY A 7 0.07 -0.35 11.47
CA GLY A 7 -1.37 -0.20 11.64
C GLY A 7 -1.74 1.19 12.09
N ALA A 8 -2.81 1.74 11.54
CA ALA A 8 -3.38 3.02 11.96
C ALA A 8 -4.90 2.92 12.04
N ASP A 9 -5.48 3.52 13.08
CA ASP A 9 -6.92 3.62 13.24
C ASP A 9 -7.41 4.98 12.72
N TYR A 10 -7.91 4.96 11.50
CA TYR A 10 -8.40 6.16 10.84
C TYR A 10 -9.79 6.61 11.36
N SER A 11 -10.52 5.76 12.07
CA SER A 11 -11.81 6.14 12.65
C SER A 11 -11.68 7.14 13.82
N THR A 12 -10.49 7.26 14.38
CA THR A 12 -10.19 8.17 15.51
C THR A 12 -9.69 9.55 15.07
N VAL A 13 -9.45 9.74 13.77
CA VAL A 13 -9.02 11.03 13.21
C VAL A 13 -10.13 12.07 13.41
N LYS A 14 -9.75 13.27 13.86
CA LYS A 14 -10.66 14.39 14.06
C LYS A 14 -10.11 15.67 13.45
N MET A 15 -11.00 16.43 12.85
CA MET A 15 -10.73 17.81 12.45
C MET A 15 -11.11 18.75 13.59
N LEU A 16 -10.22 19.68 13.88
CA LEU A 16 -10.38 20.70 14.92
C LEU A 16 -10.11 22.07 14.30
N SER A 17 -10.73 23.12 14.85
CA SER A 17 -10.36 24.50 14.55
C SER A 17 -9.03 24.85 15.20
N GLU A 18 -8.50 26.02 14.88
CA GLU A 18 -7.25 26.55 15.50
C GLU A 18 -7.35 26.63 17.02
N ASP A 19 -8.55 26.88 17.54
CA ASP A 19 -8.84 26.94 18.99
C ASP A 19 -9.04 25.56 19.63
N GLY A 20 -8.90 24.45 18.88
CA GLY A 20 -9.08 23.09 19.37
C GLY A 20 -10.54 22.65 19.48
N ASP A 21 -11.49 23.41 18.94
CA ASP A 21 -12.91 23.09 18.95
C ASP A 21 -13.31 22.28 17.72
N ASP A 22 -14.26 21.35 17.86
CA ASP A 22 -14.76 20.50 16.79
C ASP A 22 -16.17 20.89 16.29
N ARG A 23 -16.76 21.97 16.83
CA ARG A 23 -18.15 22.34 16.52
C ARG A 23 -18.42 22.53 15.03
N ASP A 24 -17.49 23.19 14.34
CA ASP A 24 -17.59 23.45 12.89
C ASP A 24 -17.36 22.20 12.04
N PHE A 25 -16.70 21.19 12.61
CA PHE A 25 -16.34 19.95 11.93
C PHE A 25 -17.14 18.72 12.40
N ARG A 26 -18.15 18.93 13.24
CA ARG A 26 -18.91 17.83 13.86
C ARG A 26 -19.50 16.85 12.83
N ALA A 27 -20.05 17.36 11.76
CA ALA A 27 -20.60 16.52 10.69
C ALA A 27 -19.49 15.68 9.99
N THR A 28 -18.36 16.31 9.70
CA THR A 28 -17.19 15.66 9.11
C THR A 28 -16.59 14.63 10.06
N ASN A 29 -16.45 14.95 11.34
CA ASN A 29 -15.92 14.02 12.35
C ASN A 29 -16.84 12.82 12.56
N ASN A 30 -18.16 13.00 12.50
CA ASN A 30 -19.12 11.91 12.54
C ASN A 30 -19.03 11.03 11.28
N TYR A 31 -18.83 11.62 10.11
CA TYR A 31 -18.56 10.87 8.88
C TYR A 31 -17.29 10.03 9.00
N ILE A 32 -16.20 10.62 9.47
CA ILE A 32 -14.91 9.92 9.65
C ILE A 32 -15.10 8.72 10.59
N SER A 33 -15.62 8.94 11.79
CA SER A 33 -15.80 7.87 12.78
C SER A 33 -16.76 6.77 12.32
N GLY A 34 -17.74 7.11 11.50
CA GLY A 34 -18.73 6.17 10.96
C GLY A 34 -18.23 5.34 9.78
N ASN A 35 -17.45 5.93 8.87
CA ASN A 35 -17.08 5.34 7.59
C ASN A 35 -15.65 4.81 7.53
N PHE A 36 -14.75 5.34 8.37
CA PHE A 36 -13.37 4.87 8.42
C PHE A 36 -13.20 3.75 9.46
N ARG A 37 -12.11 3.00 9.31
CA ARG A 37 -11.72 1.87 10.16
C ARG A 37 -10.21 1.81 10.30
N SER A 38 -9.74 0.92 11.16
CA SER A 38 -8.33 0.58 11.21
C SER A 38 -7.89 -0.04 9.88
N ALA A 39 -6.80 0.44 9.36
CA ALA A 39 -6.11 -0.15 8.22
C ALA A 39 -4.70 -0.54 8.60
N TYR A 40 -4.16 -1.50 7.88
CA TYR A 40 -2.82 -2.00 8.12
C TYR A 40 -2.03 -2.13 6.81
N THR A 41 -0.74 -2.00 6.94
CA THR A 41 0.23 -2.35 5.90
C THR A 41 1.08 -3.51 6.43
N LEU A 42 1.11 -4.59 5.67
CA LEU A 42 1.97 -5.73 5.95
C LEU A 42 3.01 -5.83 4.85
N ARG A 43 4.29 -5.88 5.24
CA ARG A 43 5.42 -6.13 4.33
C ARG A 43 6.22 -7.29 4.86
N ALA A 44 6.48 -8.26 4.01
CA ALA A 44 7.35 -9.39 4.32
C ALA A 44 8.39 -9.54 3.22
N GLY A 45 9.63 -9.80 3.60
CA GLY A 45 10.73 -9.96 2.66
C GLY A 45 11.75 -10.99 3.13
N ALA A 46 12.32 -11.69 2.17
CA ALA A 46 13.40 -12.64 2.39
C ALA A 46 14.51 -12.41 1.36
N GLU A 47 15.74 -12.52 1.83
CA GLU A 47 16.95 -12.55 1.01
C GLU A 47 17.76 -13.79 1.37
N VAL A 48 18.24 -14.48 0.35
CA VAL A 48 19.14 -15.62 0.47
C VAL A 48 20.36 -15.36 -0.43
N ARG A 49 21.54 -15.62 0.10
CA ARG A 49 22.81 -15.52 -0.65
C ARG A 49 23.42 -16.90 -0.79
N PRO A 50 23.05 -17.66 -1.83
CA PRO A 50 23.48 -19.05 -1.97
C PRO A 50 24.99 -19.18 -2.24
N ILE A 51 25.58 -18.19 -2.90
CA ILE A 51 27.02 -18.10 -3.18
C ILE A 51 27.49 -16.64 -3.03
N PRO A 52 28.79 -16.40 -2.78
CA PRO A 52 29.34 -15.05 -2.74
C PRO A 52 29.04 -14.26 -4.00
N GLY A 53 28.60 -13.02 -3.83
CA GLY A 53 28.26 -12.12 -4.94
C GLY A 53 26.87 -12.34 -5.55
N PHE A 54 26.09 -13.33 -5.12
CA PHE A 54 24.75 -13.58 -5.65
C PHE A 54 23.69 -13.48 -4.56
N ALA A 55 22.58 -12.78 -4.82
CA ALA A 55 21.47 -12.61 -3.91
C ALA A 55 20.14 -12.92 -4.60
N LEU A 56 19.30 -13.69 -3.92
CA LEU A 56 17.90 -13.95 -4.29
C LEU A 56 17.02 -13.23 -3.29
N ARG A 57 16.01 -12.50 -3.79
CA ARG A 57 15.08 -11.73 -2.97
C ARG A 57 13.65 -12.07 -3.33
N ALA A 58 12.79 -12.18 -2.33
CA ALA A 58 11.36 -12.30 -2.49
C ALA A 58 10.67 -11.38 -1.50
N GLY A 59 9.54 -10.80 -1.89
CA GLY A 59 8.79 -9.88 -1.05
C GLY A 59 7.29 -9.95 -1.32
N TYR A 60 6.53 -9.64 -0.29
CA TYR A 60 5.08 -9.50 -0.31
C TYR A 60 4.69 -8.23 0.42
N THR A 61 3.74 -7.48 -0.15
CA THR A 61 3.21 -6.27 0.46
C THR A 61 1.70 -6.23 0.31
N LYS A 62 1.01 -5.92 1.40
CA LYS A 62 -0.44 -5.72 1.42
C LYS A 62 -0.78 -4.40 2.09
N TYR A 63 -1.61 -3.61 1.43
CA TYR A 63 -2.19 -2.38 1.95
C TYR A 63 -3.68 -2.60 2.17
N GLY A 64 -4.13 -2.46 3.42
CA GLY A 64 -5.54 -2.56 3.79
C GLY A 64 -6.29 -1.26 3.49
N ASN A 65 -7.57 -1.39 3.17
CA ASN A 65 -8.44 -0.24 2.92
C ASN A 65 -8.89 0.41 4.23
N PRO A 66 -8.63 1.71 4.45
CA PRO A 66 -9.07 2.44 5.66
C PRO A 66 -10.56 2.80 5.64
N GLU A 67 -11.24 2.71 4.52
CA GLU A 67 -12.66 3.05 4.38
C GLU A 67 -13.52 1.79 4.26
N LYS A 68 -14.75 1.81 4.82
CA LYS A 68 -15.61 0.63 4.89
C LYS A 68 -16.27 0.29 3.57
N THR A 69 -16.70 1.32 2.82
CA THR A 69 -17.51 1.18 1.59
C THR A 69 -16.79 1.66 0.34
N LEU A 70 -15.94 2.63 0.49
CA LEU A 70 -15.14 3.22 -0.59
C LEU A 70 -13.65 3.00 -0.30
N GLY A 71 -12.78 3.60 -1.09
CA GLY A 71 -11.36 3.59 -0.85
C GLY A 71 -10.61 2.55 -1.65
N TYR A 72 -9.39 2.25 -1.22
CA TYR A 72 -8.39 1.57 -2.03
C TYR A 72 -7.65 0.50 -1.24
N GLU A 73 -7.51 -0.67 -1.83
CA GLU A 73 -6.64 -1.73 -1.33
C GLU A 73 -5.72 -2.26 -2.41
N SER A 74 -4.51 -2.65 -2.04
CA SER A 74 -3.56 -3.20 -2.99
C SER A 74 -2.70 -4.30 -2.41
N GLU A 75 -2.26 -5.19 -3.28
CA GLU A 75 -1.47 -6.35 -2.93
C GLU A 75 -0.41 -6.62 -3.99
N TYR A 76 0.83 -6.84 -3.57
CA TYR A 76 1.97 -7.00 -4.45
C TYR A 76 2.82 -8.20 -4.03
N ILE A 77 3.33 -8.90 -5.03
CA ILE A 77 4.44 -9.84 -4.89
C ILE A 77 5.64 -9.31 -5.66
N SER A 78 6.82 -9.52 -5.13
CA SER A 78 8.07 -9.11 -5.78
C SER A 78 9.14 -10.18 -5.69
N GLY A 79 9.99 -10.22 -6.68
CA GLY A 79 11.16 -11.07 -6.71
C GLY A 79 12.37 -10.32 -7.26
N GLY A 80 13.57 -10.69 -6.87
CA GLY A 80 14.77 -10.00 -7.32
C GLY A 80 15.99 -10.90 -7.32
N LEU A 81 16.90 -10.58 -8.25
CA LEU A 81 18.21 -11.19 -8.40
C LEU A 81 19.25 -10.08 -8.29
N GLY A 82 20.26 -10.30 -7.44
CA GLY A 82 21.39 -9.40 -7.30
C GLY A 82 22.68 -10.14 -7.59
N PHE A 83 23.55 -9.51 -8.35
CA PHE A 83 24.90 -9.98 -8.59
C PHE A 83 25.91 -8.86 -8.27
N SER A 84 26.97 -9.18 -7.54
CA SER A 84 28.06 -8.26 -7.29
C SER A 84 29.41 -8.96 -7.49
N SER A 85 30.27 -8.32 -8.28
CA SER A 85 31.63 -8.79 -8.55
C SER A 85 32.61 -8.19 -7.55
N SER A 86 33.70 -8.90 -7.28
CA SER A 86 34.88 -8.38 -6.55
C SER A 86 35.54 -7.17 -7.23
N ALA A 87 35.29 -6.98 -8.52
CA ALA A 87 35.77 -5.81 -9.28
C ALA A 87 34.91 -4.55 -9.08
N GLY A 88 33.93 -4.56 -8.13
CA GLY A 88 33.11 -3.42 -7.82
C GLY A 88 31.91 -3.21 -8.75
N ILE A 89 31.62 -4.13 -9.67
CA ILE A 89 30.44 -4.09 -10.54
C ILE A 89 29.29 -4.80 -9.83
N PHE A 90 28.10 -4.21 -9.84
CA PHE A 90 26.88 -4.88 -9.39
C PHE A 90 25.74 -4.71 -10.38
N LEU A 91 24.91 -5.71 -10.45
CA LEU A 91 23.70 -5.78 -11.27
C LEU A 91 22.55 -6.29 -10.41
N ASP A 92 21.47 -5.55 -10.35
CA ASP A 92 20.23 -5.98 -9.71
C ASP A 92 19.08 -5.97 -10.71
N VAL A 93 18.31 -7.04 -10.69
CA VAL A 93 17.05 -7.18 -11.44
C VAL A 93 15.94 -7.38 -10.43
N ALA A 94 14.91 -6.57 -10.49
CA ALA A 94 13.73 -6.70 -9.64
C ALA A 94 12.46 -6.73 -10.47
N PHE A 95 11.59 -7.67 -10.15
CA PHE A 95 10.26 -7.81 -10.72
C PHE A 95 9.22 -7.63 -9.64
N GLN A 96 8.16 -6.89 -9.93
CA GLN A 96 7.02 -6.71 -9.07
C GLN A 96 5.73 -6.95 -9.86
N GLN A 97 4.88 -7.80 -9.34
CA GLN A 97 3.53 -8.05 -9.85
C GLN A 97 2.52 -7.48 -8.87
N ARG A 98 1.57 -6.71 -9.37
CA ARG A 98 0.39 -6.30 -8.63
C ARG A 98 -0.63 -7.43 -8.72
N LEU A 99 -0.96 -8.03 -7.57
CA LEU A 99 -1.94 -9.13 -7.48
C LEU A 99 -3.36 -8.57 -7.35
N LYS A 100 -3.51 -7.51 -6.55
CA LYS A 100 -4.77 -6.83 -6.32
C LYS A 100 -4.53 -5.33 -6.26
N ASP A 101 -5.44 -4.61 -6.88
CA ASP A 101 -5.46 -3.15 -6.88
C ASP A 101 -6.91 -2.76 -7.17
N THR A 102 -7.69 -2.70 -6.11
CA THR A 102 -9.13 -2.47 -6.20
C THR A 102 -9.46 -1.13 -5.58
N GLU A 103 -10.09 -0.27 -6.36
CA GLU A 103 -10.63 1.00 -5.92
C GLU A 103 -12.16 0.91 -5.93
N TYR A 104 -12.77 1.30 -4.82
CA TYR A 104 -14.21 1.39 -4.67
C TYR A 104 -14.64 2.85 -4.69
N PHE A 105 -15.59 3.18 -5.53
CA PHE A 105 -16.05 4.56 -5.70
C PHE A 105 -17.58 4.61 -5.84
N SER A 106 -18.18 5.72 -5.39
CA SER A 106 -19.59 5.96 -5.61
C SER A 106 -19.83 6.47 -7.02
N LEU A 107 -20.82 5.90 -7.73
CA LEU A 107 -21.13 6.29 -9.11
C LEU A 107 -21.76 7.69 -9.21
N TYR A 108 -22.45 8.13 -8.17
CA TYR A 108 -23.03 9.47 -8.05
C TYR A 108 -23.28 9.82 -6.57
N GLN A 109 -23.69 11.03 -6.30
CA GLN A 109 -24.01 11.46 -4.94
C GLN A 109 -25.27 10.79 -4.43
N ASP A 110 -25.31 10.49 -3.12
CA ASP A 110 -26.50 10.02 -2.46
C ASP A 110 -27.59 11.09 -2.50
N TYR A 111 -28.84 10.65 -2.80
CA TYR A 111 -30.02 11.48 -2.73
C TYR A 111 -30.87 11.06 -1.52
N THR A 112 -31.79 11.95 -1.13
CA THR A 112 -32.75 11.64 -0.06
C THR A 112 -33.45 10.32 -0.35
N ASN A 113 -33.26 9.31 0.52
CA ASN A 113 -33.79 7.95 0.44
C ASN A 113 -33.19 7.04 -0.67
N HIS A 114 -32.11 7.44 -1.32
CA HIS A 114 -31.41 6.61 -2.31
C HIS A 114 -29.92 6.65 -2.10
N THR A 115 -29.33 5.50 -1.77
CA THR A 115 -27.87 5.33 -1.70
C THR A 115 -27.34 5.04 -3.10
N ALA A 116 -26.31 5.75 -3.51
CA ALA A 116 -25.66 5.50 -4.79
C ALA A 116 -25.01 4.10 -4.81
N PRO A 117 -25.12 3.38 -5.93
CA PRO A 117 -24.39 2.13 -6.08
C PRO A 117 -22.89 2.37 -6.08
N VAL A 118 -22.15 1.44 -5.47
CA VAL A 118 -20.70 1.44 -5.43
C VAL A 118 -20.18 0.65 -6.61
N GLY A 119 -19.34 1.28 -7.42
CA GLY A 119 -18.56 0.65 -8.46
C GLY A 119 -17.21 0.21 -7.92
N SER A 120 -16.61 -0.81 -8.53
CA SER A 120 -15.23 -1.22 -8.28
C SER A 120 -14.43 -1.20 -9.58
N TYR A 121 -13.20 -0.76 -9.48
CA TYR A 121 -12.24 -0.79 -10.56
C TYR A 121 -11.02 -1.60 -10.12
N GLU A 122 -10.64 -2.58 -10.92
CA GLU A 122 -9.48 -3.41 -10.65
C GLU A 122 -8.39 -3.18 -11.70
N THR A 123 -7.18 -2.95 -11.22
CA THR A 123 -6.01 -2.80 -12.09
C THR A 123 -5.01 -3.90 -11.79
N SER A 124 -4.52 -4.55 -12.82
CA SER A 124 -3.37 -5.44 -12.74
C SER A 124 -2.19 -4.83 -13.49
N GLY A 125 -0.99 -5.11 -13.04
CA GLY A 125 0.20 -4.59 -13.70
C GLY A 125 1.46 -5.20 -13.14
N TRP A 126 2.54 -5.06 -13.88
CA TRP A 126 3.86 -5.50 -13.45
C TRP A 126 4.91 -4.43 -13.72
N LYS A 127 6.00 -4.52 -13.00
CA LYS A 127 7.17 -3.65 -13.16
C LYS A 127 8.43 -4.50 -13.18
N LEU A 128 9.35 -4.14 -14.05
CA LEU A 128 10.69 -4.70 -14.10
C LEU A 128 11.68 -3.56 -13.92
N LEU A 129 12.57 -3.69 -12.94
CA LEU A 129 13.66 -2.76 -12.68
C LEU A 129 14.99 -3.46 -12.95
N LEU A 130 15.88 -2.75 -13.63
CA LEU A 130 17.25 -3.15 -13.86
C LEU A 130 18.17 -2.05 -13.32
N THR A 131 19.09 -2.43 -12.44
CA THR A 131 20.06 -1.51 -11.85
C THR A 131 21.47 -2.02 -12.13
N LEU A 132 22.28 -1.20 -12.76
CA LEU A 132 23.71 -1.44 -12.95
C LEU A 132 24.48 -0.35 -12.19
N GLY A 133 25.47 -0.75 -11.43
CA GLY A 133 26.28 0.20 -10.71
C GLY A 133 27.73 -0.26 -10.55
N PHE A 134 28.55 0.71 -10.22
CA PHE A 134 29.99 0.53 -10.00
C PHE A 134 30.36 1.11 -8.63
N ARG A 135 31.19 0.36 -7.91
CA ARG A 135 31.79 0.80 -6.64
C ARG A 135 33.30 0.91 -6.86
N PHE A 136 33.85 2.06 -6.67
CA PHE A 136 35.28 2.38 -6.74
C PHE A 136 35.83 2.83 -5.39
#